data_68875cc554cbd0984231391c4d266697
#
_entry.id   68875cc554cbd0984231391c4d266697
#
_cell.length_a   1.000
_cell.length_b   1.000
_cell.length_c   1.000
_cell.angle_alpha   90.00
_cell.angle_beta   90.00
_cell.angle_gamma   90.00
#
_symmetry.space_group_name_H-M   'P 1'
#
loop_
_entity.id
_entity.type
_entity.pdbx_description
1 polymer ?
#
loop_
_entity_poly.entity_id
_entity_poly.type
_entity_poly.pdbx_seq_one_letter_code
_entity_poly.pdbx_strand_id
1 'polypeptide(L)'
;EKGDRLAVQIIDPGGELAGRLDETVRDGLNRVETVIEKPVLWHFDHPDRYRLKVELVRSGLVLDRREESFGIRKIELHDGYFFLNGEPMRLMGVEWMPGSDPRYGMAESPDFMEAVLRDMKRLNAVVTRFHWQQDRAVFDFCDRNGILVQEEIPAWGPDTMKADLSA
;
A
#
# COMPACT_ATOMS: atom_id res chain seq x y z
N GLU A 1 11.87 -10.97 -24.83
CA GLU A 1 12.70 -11.24 -26.01
C GLU A 1 13.79 -10.16 -26.13
N LYS A 2 14.82 -10.44 -26.93
CA LYS A 2 15.96 -9.53 -27.13
C LYS A 2 15.46 -8.24 -27.80
N GLY A 3 15.55 -7.10 -27.10
CA GLY A 3 15.12 -5.79 -27.62
C GLY A 3 13.85 -5.24 -26.99
N ASP A 4 13.22 -5.97 -26.04
CA ASP A 4 12.13 -5.41 -25.26
C ASP A 4 12.66 -4.39 -24.25
N ARG A 5 11.87 -3.36 -24.00
CA ARG A 5 12.21 -2.27 -23.07
C ARG A 5 11.13 -2.12 -22.02
N LEU A 6 11.54 -1.76 -20.83
CA LEU A 6 10.68 -1.39 -19.73
C LEU A 6 10.71 0.13 -19.60
N ALA A 7 9.61 0.79 -19.98
CA ALA A 7 9.44 2.21 -19.80
C ALA A 7 8.69 2.45 -18.49
N VAL A 8 9.33 3.17 -17.56
CA VAL A 8 8.80 3.45 -16.23
C VAL A 8 8.64 4.95 -16.06
N GLN A 9 7.50 5.38 -15.56
CA GLN A 9 7.21 6.75 -15.18
C GLN A 9 6.66 6.80 -13.77
N ILE A 10 7.15 7.76 -12.99
CA ILE A 10 6.63 8.06 -11.66
C ILE A 10 6.04 9.47 -11.73
N ILE A 11 4.76 9.57 -11.42
CA ILE A 11 4.01 10.82 -11.43
C ILE A 11 3.72 11.19 -9.99
N ASP A 12 4.03 12.40 -9.60
CA ASP A 12 3.82 12.90 -8.24
C ASP A 12 2.33 13.17 -7.94
N PRO A 13 1.97 13.50 -6.68
CA PRO A 13 0.60 13.84 -6.32
C PRO A 13 0.04 15.06 -7.05
N GLY A 14 0.87 15.98 -7.49
CA GLY A 14 0.50 17.16 -8.29
C GLY A 14 0.24 16.85 -9.77
N GLY A 15 0.59 15.64 -10.22
CA GLY A 15 0.47 15.22 -11.62
C GLY A 15 1.72 15.45 -12.47
N GLU A 16 2.81 15.91 -11.87
CA GLU A 16 4.06 16.16 -12.56
C GLU A 16 4.96 14.91 -12.61
N LEU A 17 5.85 14.86 -13.59
CA LEU A 17 6.79 13.75 -13.77
C LEU A 17 7.91 13.83 -12.71
N ALA A 18 7.86 12.97 -11.70
CA ALA A 18 8.86 12.88 -10.64
C ALA A 18 10.04 11.96 -10.97
N GLY A 19 9.86 11.02 -11.90
CA GLY A 19 10.92 10.10 -12.30
C GLY A 19 10.60 9.38 -13.61
N ARG A 20 11.65 9.05 -14.36
CA ARG A 20 11.54 8.28 -15.60
C ARG A 20 12.75 7.37 -15.76
N LEU A 21 12.48 6.14 -16.16
CA LEU A 21 13.49 5.13 -16.49
C LEU A 21 13.10 4.44 -17.78
N ASP A 22 14.09 3.95 -18.49
CA ASP A 22 13.90 3.22 -19.74
C ASP A 22 15.01 2.19 -19.86
N GLU A 23 14.70 0.93 -19.54
CA GLU A 23 15.66 -0.15 -19.38
C GLU A 23 15.40 -1.29 -20.35
N THR A 24 16.46 -1.95 -20.79
CA THR A 24 16.33 -3.17 -21.59
C THR A 24 15.91 -4.34 -20.71
N VAL A 25 14.86 -5.03 -21.12
CA VAL A 25 14.36 -6.23 -20.42
C VAL A 25 15.37 -7.38 -20.54
N ARG A 26 15.62 -8.06 -19.43
CA ARG A 26 16.43 -9.26 -19.32
C ARG A 26 15.55 -10.44 -18.92
N ASP A 27 15.99 -11.65 -19.23
CA ASP A 27 15.30 -12.85 -18.78
C ASP A 27 15.28 -12.91 -17.24
N GLY A 28 14.14 -13.30 -16.68
CA GLY A 28 13.93 -13.39 -15.26
C GLY A 28 13.49 -12.07 -14.61
N LEU A 29 13.90 -11.83 -13.36
CA LEU A 29 13.54 -10.65 -12.59
C LEU A 29 14.28 -9.42 -13.09
N ASN A 30 13.52 -8.38 -13.45
CA ASN A 30 14.06 -7.07 -13.80
C ASN A 30 13.84 -6.10 -12.63
N ARG A 31 14.94 -5.57 -12.10
CA ARG A 31 14.93 -4.59 -11.02
C ARG A 31 15.42 -3.26 -11.55
N VAL A 32 14.64 -2.22 -11.33
CA VAL A 32 14.97 -0.83 -11.68
C VAL A 32 14.88 0.04 -10.45
N GLU A 33 15.77 1.02 -10.34
CA GLU A 33 15.86 1.90 -9.18
C GLU A 33 15.99 3.36 -9.64
N THR A 34 15.33 4.25 -8.92
CA THR A 34 15.46 5.70 -9.11
C THR A 34 15.32 6.43 -7.78
N VAL A 35 15.72 7.67 -7.76
CA VAL A 35 15.60 8.55 -6.60
C VAL A 35 14.58 9.63 -6.92
N ILE A 36 13.68 9.88 -5.99
CA ILE A 36 12.77 11.02 -6.03
C ILE A 36 13.32 12.07 -5.06
N GLU A 37 13.80 13.17 -5.62
CA GLU A 37 14.32 14.28 -4.81
C GLU A 37 13.17 15.02 -4.12
N LYS A 38 13.31 15.26 -2.81
CA LYS A 38 12.35 16.00 -1.98
C LYS A 38 10.91 15.50 -2.16
N PRO A 39 10.64 14.22 -1.85
CA PRO A 39 9.33 13.64 -2.08
C PRO A 39 8.24 14.31 -1.24
N VAL A 40 7.04 14.40 -1.80
CA VAL A 40 5.82 14.68 -1.02
C VAL A 40 5.52 13.43 -0.20
N LEU A 41 5.45 13.59 1.11
CA LEU A 41 5.28 12.46 2.02
C LEU A 41 3.79 12.23 2.31
N TRP A 42 3.40 10.97 2.31
CA TRP A 42 2.08 10.53 2.72
C TRP A 42 1.88 10.76 4.23
N HIS A 43 0.73 11.30 4.61
CA HIS A 43 0.34 11.55 5.99
C HIS A 43 -1.15 11.24 6.19
N PHE A 44 -1.61 11.12 7.44
CA PHE A 44 -3.00 10.86 7.79
C PHE A 44 -3.97 11.91 7.25
N ASP A 45 -3.56 13.18 7.27
CA ASP A 45 -4.39 14.34 6.91
C ASP A 45 -4.27 14.71 5.43
N HIS A 46 -3.15 14.31 4.81
CA HIS A 46 -2.89 14.49 3.38
C HIS A 46 -2.21 13.22 2.84
N PRO A 47 -3.03 12.21 2.51
CA PRO A 47 -2.54 10.91 2.05
C PRO A 47 -2.10 10.96 0.59
N ASP A 48 -1.08 11.79 0.33
CA ASP A 48 -0.51 12.01 -0.98
C ASP A 48 0.10 10.74 -1.56
N ARG A 49 -0.20 10.45 -2.83
CA ARG A 49 0.24 9.24 -3.50
C ARG A 49 0.82 9.53 -4.86
N TYR A 50 1.89 8.84 -5.17
CA TYR A 50 2.48 8.76 -6.48
C TYR A 50 1.75 7.72 -7.34
N ARG A 51 1.83 7.88 -8.65
CA ARG A 51 1.42 6.86 -9.62
C ARG A 51 2.66 6.33 -10.35
N LEU A 52 2.83 5.03 -10.28
CA LEU A 52 3.84 4.29 -11.04
C LEU A 52 3.17 3.76 -12.30
N LYS A 53 3.69 4.12 -13.47
CA LYS A 53 3.30 3.54 -14.76
C LYS A 53 4.46 2.74 -15.30
N VAL A 54 4.19 1.50 -15.68
CA VAL A 54 5.18 0.59 -16.25
C VAL A 54 4.63 0.06 -17.56
N GLU A 55 5.39 0.20 -18.63
CA GLU A 55 5.05 -0.30 -19.95
C GLU A 55 6.14 -1.23 -20.47
N LEU A 56 5.72 -2.39 -20.97
CA LEU A 56 6.58 -3.29 -21.74
C LEU A 56 6.46 -2.90 -23.21
N VAL A 57 7.58 -2.49 -23.81
CA VAL A 57 7.59 -1.96 -25.18
C VAL A 57 8.50 -2.80 -26.07
N ARG A 58 8.00 -3.19 -27.25
CA ARG A 58 8.73 -3.87 -28.31
C ARG A 58 8.61 -3.10 -29.62
N SER A 59 9.72 -2.69 -30.20
CA SER A 59 9.77 -1.97 -31.48
C SER A 59 8.79 -0.78 -31.54
N GLY A 60 8.65 -0.05 -30.42
CA GLY A 60 7.75 1.11 -30.30
C GLY A 60 6.27 0.77 -29.99
N LEU A 61 5.91 -0.51 -29.92
CA LEU A 61 4.57 -0.96 -29.55
C LEU A 61 4.52 -1.31 -28.06
N VAL A 62 3.51 -0.81 -27.36
CA VAL A 62 3.22 -1.19 -25.98
C VAL A 62 2.56 -2.56 -25.99
N LEU A 63 3.22 -3.56 -25.41
CA LEU A 63 2.74 -4.94 -25.29
C LEU A 63 1.92 -5.17 -24.03
N ASP A 64 2.32 -4.54 -22.93
CA ASP A 64 1.60 -4.60 -21.65
C ASP A 64 1.81 -3.30 -20.89
N ARG A 65 0.85 -2.98 -20.02
CA ARG A 65 0.87 -1.80 -19.16
C ARG A 65 0.35 -2.14 -17.78
N ARG A 66 1.04 -1.60 -16.76
CA ARG A 66 0.60 -1.65 -15.36
C ARG A 66 0.67 -0.27 -14.74
N GLU A 67 -0.31 0.02 -13.92
CA GLU A 67 -0.33 1.23 -13.10
C GLU A 67 -0.56 0.83 -11.64
N GLU A 68 0.25 1.41 -10.75
CA GLU A 68 0.14 1.23 -9.31
C GLU A 68 0.24 2.59 -8.62
N SER A 69 -0.40 2.72 -7.46
CA SER A 69 -0.24 3.91 -6.63
C SER A 69 0.47 3.55 -5.33
N PHE A 70 1.32 4.47 -4.84
CA PHE A 70 2.06 4.26 -3.61
C PHE A 70 2.27 5.59 -2.86
N GLY A 71 2.30 5.52 -1.53
CA GLY A 71 2.69 6.64 -0.68
C GLY A 71 4.14 6.50 -0.22
N ILE A 72 4.84 7.61 -0.11
CA ILE A 72 6.19 7.64 0.47
C ILE A 72 6.06 8.06 1.92
N ARG A 73 6.44 7.17 2.85
CA ARG A 73 6.38 7.42 4.29
C ARG A 73 7.46 6.64 5.02
N LYS A 74 7.85 7.15 6.18
CA LYS A 74 8.74 6.49 7.12
C LYS A 74 8.03 6.31 8.44
N ILE A 75 7.96 5.08 8.94
CA ILE A 75 7.44 4.75 10.27
C ILE A 75 8.62 4.31 11.12
N GLU A 76 8.77 4.90 12.28
CA GLU A 76 9.85 4.60 13.21
C GLU A 76 9.32 4.39 14.62
N LEU A 77 10.05 3.63 15.43
CA LEU A 77 9.80 3.43 16.85
C LEU A 77 11.06 3.84 17.61
N HIS A 78 10.97 4.87 18.43
CA HIS A 78 12.04 5.35 19.29
C HIS A 78 11.52 5.53 20.71
N ASP A 79 12.24 4.99 21.68
CA ASP A 79 11.92 5.13 23.12
C ASP A 79 10.46 4.78 23.48
N GLY A 80 9.87 3.83 22.76
CA GLY A 80 8.47 3.41 22.95
C GLY A 80 7.42 4.30 22.28
N TYR A 81 7.83 5.30 21.49
CA TYR A 81 6.93 6.17 20.74
C TYR A 81 7.04 5.92 19.24
N PHE A 82 5.90 5.98 18.58
CA PHE A 82 5.82 5.91 17.11
C PHE A 82 6.02 7.28 16.48
N PHE A 83 6.70 7.27 15.33
CA PHE A 83 6.91 8.47 14.51
C PHE A 83 6.49 8.19 13.08
N LEU A 84 5.85 9.17 12.46
CA LEU A 84 5.55 9.19 11.03
C LEU A 84 6.33 10.34 10.40
N ASN A 85 7.20 10.04 9.45
CA ASN A 85 8.04 11.02 8.76
C ASN A 85 8.87 11.92 9.69
N GLY A 86 9.27 11.38 10.84
CA GLY A 86 10.04 12.10 11.87
C GLY A 86 9.18 12.87 12.87
N GLU A 87 7.87 12.91 12.73
CA GLU A 87 6.95 13.53 13.68
C GLU A 87 6.35 12.48 14.63
N PRO A 88 6.29 12.73 15.94
CA PRO A 88 5.68 11.81 16.88
C PRO A 88 4.18 11.64 16.59
N MET A 89 3.74 10.40 16.55
CA MET A 89 2.34 10.09 16.30
C MET A 89 1.71 9.30 17.43
N ARG A 90 0.40 9.50 17.63
CA ARG A 90 -0.42 8.69 18.52
C ARG A 90 -1.29 7.75 17.68
N LEU A 91 -1.11 6.45 17.86
CA LEU A 91 -1.90 5.45 17.16
C LEU A 91 -3.32 5.36 17.77
N MET A 92 -4.20 6.26 17.32
CA MET A 92 -5.63 6.21 17.64
C MET A 92 -6.34 5.37 16.60
N GLY A 93 -6.90 4.25 17.01
CA GLY A 93 -7.50 3.33 16.05
C GLY A 93 -8.52 2.40 16.65
N VAL A 94 -9.14 1.64 15.78
CA VAL A 94 -10.11 0.59 16.09
C VAL A 94 -9.75 -0.67 15.32
N GLU A 95 -10.05 -1.79 15.92
CA GLU A 95 -10.02 -3.07 15.24
C GLU A 95 -11.32 -3.27 14.47
N TRP A 96 -11.21 -3.74 13.24
CA TRP A 96 -12.34 -4.18 12.47
C TRP A 96 -12.21 -5.66 12.13
N MET A 97 -13.28 -6.40 12.43
CA MET A 97 -13.41 -7.80 12.12
C MET A 97 -14.50 -7.98 11.07
N PRO A 98 -14.19 -8.46 9.86
CA PRO A 98 -15.20 -8.85 8.89
C PRO A 98 -16.16 -9.90 9.48
N GLY A 99 -17.41 -9.89 9.01
CA GLY A 99 -18.47 -10.77 9.54
C GLY A 99 -19.34 -10.12 10.60
N SER A 100 -19.20 -8.82 10.81
CA SER A 100 -20.03 -8.06 11.76
C SER A 100 -21.47 -7.88 11.29
N ASP A 101 -21.71 -7.92 9.98
CA ASP A 101 -23.05 -7.82 9.39
C ASP A 101 -23.53 -9.18 8.91
N PRO A 102 -24.63 -9.73 9.51
CA PRO A 102 -25.14 -11.05 9.15
C PRO A 102 -25.62 -11.17 7.70
N ARG A 103 -25.85 -10.06 7.01
CA ARG A 103 -26.25 -10.07 5.59
C ARG A 103 -25.11 -10.55 4.67
N TYR A 104 -23.87 -10.31 5.07
CA TYR A 104 -22.68 -10.61 4.26
C TYR A 104 -21.86 -11.77 4.81
N GLY A 105 -21.97 -12.09 6.10
CA GLY A 105 -21.06 -13.02 6.76
C GLY A 105 -19.61 -12.53 6.60
N MET A 106 -18.70 -13.43 6.25
CA MET A 106 -17.28 -13.07 6.04
C MET A 106 -17.00 -12.45 4.67
N ALA A 107 -17.96 -12.48 3.74
CA ALA A 107 -17.83 -11.95 2.38
C ALA A 107 -18.54 -10.60 2.26
N GLU A 108 -18.09 -9.62 3.01
CA GLU A 108 -18.65 -8.27 3.01
C GLU A 108 -18.48 -7.60 1.66
N SER A 109 -19.47 -6.84 1.22
CA SER A 109 -19.40 -6.13 -0.05
C SER A 109 -18.41 -4.98 0.00
N PRO A 110 -17.75 -4.59 -1.12
CA PRO A 110 -16.85 -3.44 -1.17
C PRO A 110 -17.48 -2.16 -0.63
N ASP A 111 -18.74 -1.90 -0.96
CA ASP A 111 -19.46 -0.69 -0.50
C ASP A 111 -19.64 -0.68 1.02
N PHE A 112 -19.92 -1.85 1.62
CA PHE A 112 -20.04 -1.96 3.07
C PHE A 112 -18.68 -1.77 3.75
N MET A 113 -17.62 -2.42 3.25
CA MET A 113 -16.26 -2.25 3.74
C MET A 113 -15.83 -0.77 3.69
N GLU A 114 -16.09 -0.10 2.57
CA GLU A 114 -15.78 1.31 2.41
C GLU A 114 -16.56 2.20 3.39
N ALA A 115 -17.82 1.89 3.65
CA ALA A 115 -18.64 2.62 4.63
C ALA A 115 -18.07 2.50 6.04
N VAL A 116 -17.70 1.30 6.48
CA VAL A 116 -17.06 1.05 7.78
C VAL A 116 -15.75 1.84 7.91
N LEU A 117 -14.89 1.79 6.91
CA LEU A 117 -13.61 2.51 6.91
C LEU A 117 -13.81 4.03 6.93
N ARG A 118 -14.85 4.55 6.26
CA ARG A 118 -15.24 5.99 6.35
C ARG A 118 -15.66 6.37 7.75
N ASP A 119 -16.41 5.52 8.43
CA ASP A 119 -16.83 5.78 9.80
C ASP A 119 -15.63 5.76 10.76
N MET A 120 -14.67 4.86 10.58
CA MET A 120 -13.40 4.90 11.30
C MET A 120 -12.68 6.25 11.11
N LYS A 121 -12.62 6.74 9.88
CA LYS A 121 -11.98 8.03 9.59
C LYS A 121 -12.75 9.20 10.23
N ARG A 122 -14.08 9.17 10.27
CA ARG A 122 -14.90 10.16 10.98
C ARG A 122 -14.65 10.17 12.49
N LEU A 123 -14.25 9.03 13.06
CA LEU A 123 -13.81 8.93 14.46
C LEU A 123 -12.36 9.39 14.68
N ASN A 124 -11.71 9.95 13.66
CA ASN A 124 -10.29 10.30 13.65
C ASN A 124 -9.34 9.12 13.87
N ALA A 125 -9.75 7.92 13.48
CA ALA A 125 -8.85 6.78 13.47
C ALA A 125 -7.75 7.00 12.44
N VAL A 126 -6.50 6.79 12.86
CA VAL A 126 -5.30 6.86 12.00
C VAL A 126 -4.68 5.49 11.77
N VAL A 127 -5.18 4.47 12.49
CA VAL A 127 -4.76 3.08 12.33
C VAL A 127 -5.96 2.15 12.50
N THR A 128 -5.94 1.04 11.77
CA THR A 128 -6.83 -0.10 12.01
C THR A 128 -6.03 -1.39 12.11
N ARG A 129 -6.59 -2.40 12.75
CA ARG A 129 -6.00 -3.73 12.90
C ARG A 129 -6.88 -4.77 12.25
N PHE A 130 -6.26 -5.72 11.54
CA PHE A 130 -6.91 -6.88 10.97
C PHE A 130 -6.25 -8.17 11.46
N HIS A 131 -7.07 -9.15 11.85
CA HIS A 131 -6.59 -10.46 12.30
C HIS A 131 -6.06 -11.36 11.17
N TRP A 132 -6.39 -11.04 9.92
CA TRP A 132 -5.99 -11.77 8.73
C TRP A 132 -6.04 -10.85 7.52
N GLN A 133 -5.39 -11.30 6.44
CA GLN A 133 -5.30 -10.54 5.20
C GLN A 133 -6.69 -10.18 4.67
N GLN A 134 -6.86 -8.91 4.37
CA GLN A 134 -8.07 -8.34 3.80
C GLN A 134 -7.99 -8.26 2.27
N ASP A 135 -9.13 -7.95 1.65
CA ASP A 135 -9.20 -7.64 0.23
C ASP A 135 -8.34 -6.41 -0.10
N ARG A 136 -7.72 -6.40 -1.28
CA ARG A 136 -6.88 -5.29 -1.75
C ARG A 136 -7.63 -3.95 -1.71
N ALA A 137 -8.93 -3.93 -2.00
CA ALA A 137 -9.73 -2.71 -1.96
C ALA A 137 -9.72 -2.02 -0.58
N VAL A 138 -9.59 -2.78 0.51
CA VAL A 138 -9.47 -2.27 1.88
C VAL A 138 -8.16 -1.50 2.04
N PHE A 139 -7.04 -2.07 1.59
CA PHE A 139 -5.73 -1.41 1.65
C PHE A 139 -5.68 -0.17 0.76
N ASP A 140 -6.24 -0.27 -0.45
CA ASP A 140 -6.33 0.86 -1.38
C ASP A 140 -7.17 2.00 -0.79
N PHE A 141 -8.23 1.69 -0.03
CA PHE A 141 -9.00 2.69 0.71
C PHE A 141 -8.17 3.32 1.83
N CYS A 142 -7.49 2.52 2.63
CA CYS A 142 -6.65 2.99 3.73
C CYS A 142 -5.54 3.92 3.23
N ASP A 143 -4.88 3.56 2.16
CA ASP A 143 -3.84 4.38 1.53
C ASP A 143 -4.38 5.72 0.99
N ARG A 144 -5.61 5.72 0.41
CA ARG A 144 -6.25 6.93 -0.10
C ARG A 144 -6.75 7.86 1.00
N ASN A 145 -7.05 7.35 2.17
CA ASN A 145 -7.75 8.08 3.21
C ASN A 145 -6.93 8.29 4.49
N GLY A 146 -5.65 7.98 4.47
CA GLY A 146 -4.77 8.26 5.59
C GLY A 146 -5.05 7.35 6.80
N ILE A 147 -5.11 6.03 6.59
CA ILE A 147 -5.25 5.03 7.65
C ILE A 147 -4.07 4.07 7.53
N LEU A 148 -3.31 3.91 8.61
CA LEU A 148 -2.30 2.85 8.73
C LEU A 148 -3.00 1.53 9.03
N VAL A 149 -2.38 0.44 8.60
CA VAL A 149 -2.89 -0.92 8.82
C VAL A 149 -1.87 -1.71 9.62
N GLN A 150 -2.34 -2.35 10.70
CA GLN A 150 -1.67 -3.45 11.35
C GLN A 150 -2.35 -4.74 10.91
N GLU A 151 -1.65 -5.53 10.11
CA GLU A 151 -2.13 -6.83 9.65
C GLU A 151 -1.41 -7.95 10.36
N GLU A 152 -2.14 -8.98 10.72
CA GLU A 152 -1.59 -10.17 11.38
C GLU A 152 -1.47 -11.32 10.39
N ILE A 153 -0.38 -12.06 10.54
CA ILE A 153 -0.26 -13.36 9.91
C ILE A 153 -1.25 -14.31 10.59
N PRO A 154 -2.08 -15.06 9.86
CA PRO A 154 -3.05 -15.99 10.46
C PRO A 154 -2.35 -17.24 11.04
N ALA A 155 -1.59 -17.03 12.09
CA ALA A 155 -0.78 -18.04 12.79
C ALA A 155 -1.22 -18.13 14.25
N TRP A 156 -2.42 -18.68 14.48
CA TRP A 156 -2.97 -18.81 15.83
C TRP A 156 -2.85 -20.22 16.39
N GLY A 157 -2.53 -20.28 17.66
CA GLY A 157 -2.46 -21.49 18.43
C GLY A 157 -1.07 -22.14 18.47
N PRO A 158 -0.89 -23.15 19.34
CA PRO A 158 0.41 -23.71 19.66
C PRO A 158 1.08 -24.45 18.48
N ASP A 159 0.31 -24.94 17.53
CA ASP A 159 0.86 -25.71 16.39
C ASP A 159 1.42 -24.78 15.31
N THR A 160 0.86 -23.60 15.15
CA THR A 160 1.36 -22.60 14.19
C THR A 160 2.61 -21.87 14.70
N MET A 161 2.78 -21.75 16.01
CA MET A 161 3.98 -21.15 16.61
C MET A 161 5.23 -22.01 16.44
N LYS A 162 5.08 -23.28 16.03
CA LYS A 162 6.19 -24.21 15.76
C LYS A 162 6.56 -24.25 14.29
N ALA A 163 5.82 -23.57 13.41
CA ALA A 163 6.16 -23.52 12.01
C ALA A 163 7.49 -22.75 11.84
N ASP A 164 8.38 -23.34 11.07
CA ASP A 164 9.62 -22.67 10.69
C ASP A 164 9.29 -21.56 9.69
N LEU A 165 9.36 -20.31 10.15
CA LEU A 165 9.11 -19.11 9.35
C LEU A 165 10.37 -18.64 8.60
N SER A 166 11.41 -19.45 8.53
CA SER A 166 12.69 -19.14 7.86
C SER A 166 12.74 -19.48 6.37
N ALA A 167 11.61 -19.88 5.77
CA ALA A 167 11.54 -20.25 4.35
C ALA A 167 11.20 -19.05 3.44
#